data_465cdbe28ac295a6192240d2b35efe85
#
_entry.id   465cdbe28ac295a6192240d2b35efe85
#
_cell.length_a   1.000
_cell.length_b   1.000
_cell.length_c   1.000
_cell.angle_alpha   90.00
_cell.angle_beta   90.00
_cell.angle_gamma   90.00
#
_symmetry.space_group_name_H-M   'P 1'
#
loop_
_entity.id
_entity.type
_entity.pdbx_description
1 polymer ?
#
loop_
_entity_poly.entity_id
_entity_poly.type
_entity_poly.pdbx_seq_one_letter_code
_entity_poly.pdbx_strand_id
1 'polypeptide(L)'
;MLRRTSYRYNRQHLQQLASKTVDQAVSDLLTLQPLSMEQPVYDDPNTTTIENNVWLIPPTTYDTALEFAYRQRVIGWWLNEALKDSGIGHRMTFFFHQYFATTILTLNHATFFDYLRLLRWGCVGNLKKLMTKIVADNTMLLYLNGHQNSKTNPNENFAREFFELFSIGKGPQIAPGDYTNYTEDDIVQAARVFTGWRTITNRSVVDPETNIPRGNATLSRHDTGSKTFSSKFQNTVIPGGTSVTGMYTELDAMINMVYAKQETARNFVRRLYRYFVHTNISQEIEQDIIQPLADILMANNYEILPVLRKLFKSQHFFDMDDSTNSDEIIGGLIRSPLELALQSLTFFDITIPNPYTENNKHYATFYYSGVYERMLGLANLTLFYPADVAGYSAYHQEPEYSRHWFSSTSIVSRYKLPQMLLTGKRVVGSSPNSSIGIKLDIVPWVRNSGITLDPSNPYELVKDLLDLMLPVDIDINRFNYFYETIFLDGLPPSDWTYEWQNYIATNNQTEVKIPLERLI
;
A
#
# COMPACT_ATOMS: atom_id res chain seq x y z
N MET A 1 -11.42 3.37 12.02
CA MET A 1 -10.06 3.86 11.77
C MET A 1 -9.12 2.75 11.28
N LEU A 2 -8.75 1.74 12.07
CA LEU A 2 -7.74 0.71 11.69
C LEU A 2 -7.99 0.01 10.36
N ARG A 3 -9.23 -0.37 10.07
CA ARG A 3 -9.57 -1.06 8.81
C ARG A 3 -9.16 -0.30 7.55
N ARG A 4 -9.05 1.04 7.60
CA ARG A 4 -8.66 1.88 6.47
C ARG A 4 -7.18 2.28 6.49
N THR A 5 -6.56 2.29 7.67
CA THR A 5 -5.24 2.91 7.87
C THR A 5 -4.10 1.95 8.19
N SER A 6 -4.39 0.68 8.52
CA SER A 6 -3.38 -0.33 8.84
C SER A 6 -3.66 -1.66 8.11
N TYR A 7 -2.60 -2.40 7.80
CA TYR A 7 -2.71 -3.80 7.40
C TYR A 7 -2.84 -4.74 8.59
N ARG A 8 -2.41 -4.29 9.78
CA ARG A 8 -2.55 -5.05 11.02
C ARG A 8 -3.91 -4.74 11.66
N TYR A 9 -4.76 -5.74 11.76
CA TYR A 9 -6.09 -5.65 12.32
C TYR A 9 -6.35 -6.86 13.20
N ASN A 10 -6.04 -6.77 14.50
CA ASN A 10 -6.35 -7.81 15.48
C ASN A 10 -6.96 -7.19 16.74
N ARG A 11 -7.55 -8.04 17.61
CA ARG A 11 -8.22 -7.58 18.82
C ARG A 11 -7.32 -6.78 19.75
N GLN A 12 -6.10 -7.24 19.98
CA GLN A 12 -5.16 -6.55 20.86
C GLN A 12 -4.91 -5.11 20.39
N HIS A 13 -4.65 -4.92 19.11
CA HIS A 13 -4.41 -3.60 18.53
C HIS A 13 -5.67 -2.73 18.58
N LEU A 14 -6.86 -3.29 18.35
CA LEU A 14 -8.13 -2.61 18.51
C LEU A 14 -8.34 -2.12 19.95
N GLN A 15 -8.14 -2.98 20.94
CA GLN A 15 -8.29 -2.65 22.35
C GLN A 15 -7.30 -1.56 22.78
N GLN A 16 -6.04 -1.64 22.33
CA GLN A 16 -5.03 -0.63 22.60
C GLN A 16 -5.44 0.76 22.08
N LEU A 17 -6.01 0.84 20.90
CA LEU A 17 -6.47 2.12 20.33
C LEU A 17 -7.80 2.58 20.92
N ALA A 18 -8.73 1.66 21.20
CA ALA A 18 -10.03 1.98 21.80
C ALA A 18 -9.91 2.55 23.22
N SER A 19 -8.83 2.25 23.95
CA SER A 19 -8.56 2.81 25.27
C SER A 19 -8.01 4.24 25.24
N LYS A 20 -7.78 4.82 24.06
CA LYS A 20 -7.16 6.14 23.87
C LYS A 20 -8.15 7.17 23.35
N THR A 21 -7.83 8.44 23.55
CA THR A 21 -8.52 9.50 22.83
C THR A 21 -8.21 9.41 21.32
N VAL A 22 -9.08 9.98 20.47
CA VAL A 22 -8.85 10.02 19.02
C VAL A 22 -7.50 10.65 18.69
N ASP A 23 -7.12 11.72 19.40
CA ASP A 23 -5.83 12.40 19.20
C ASP A 23 -4.63 11.49 19.51
N GLN A 24 -4.68 10.76 20.60
CA GLN A 24 -3.64 9.79 20.97
C GLN A 24 -3.59 8.62 20.00
N ALA A 25 -4.74 8.05 19.63
CA ALA A 25 -4.83 6.94 18.69
C ALA A 25 -4.29 7.32 17.30
N VAL A 26 -4.63 8.51 16.80
CA VAL A 26 -4.09 9.03 15.53
C VAL A 26 -2.59 9.31 15.64
N SER A 27 -2.11 9.84 16.77
CA SER A 27 -0.68 10.07 16.97
C SER A 27 0.13 8.78 16.96
N ASP A 28 -0.36 7.73 17.60
CA ASP A 28 0.28 6.41 17.60
C ASP A 28 0.31 5.82 16.17
N LEU A 29 -0.82 5.89 15.47
CA LEU A 29 -0.95 5.38 14.11
C LEU A 29 0.03 6.07 13.14
N LEU A 30 0.23 7.38 13.30
CA LEU A 30 1.10 8.19 12.45
C LEU A 30 2.58 8.10 12.84
N THR A 31 2.90 7.50 13.97
CA THR A 31 4.28 7.24 14.38
C THR A 31 4.82 6.05 13.60
N LEU A 32 5.85 6.30 12.78
CA LEU A 32 6.46 5.24 11.98
C LEU A 32 7.14 4.20 12.88
N GLN A 33 6.73 2.96 12.73
CA GLN A 33 7.36 1.84 13.42
C GLN A 33 8.69 1.48 12.76
N PRO A 34 9.72 1.09 13.53
CA PRO A 34 10.93 0.50 12.96
C PRO A 34 10.59 -0.73 12.12
N LEU A 35 11.39 -1.00 11.09
CA LEU A 35 11.29 -2.26 10.36
C LEU A 35 11.68 -3.42 11.29
N SER A 36 10.97 -4.54 11.19
CA SER A 36 11.30 -5.75 11.95
C SER A 36 12.54 -6.45 11.39
N MET A 37 12.77 -6.27 10.08
CA MET A 37 13.95 -6.70 9.36
C MET A 37 14.39 -5.57 8.43
N GLU A 38 15.65 -5.12 8.52
CA GLU A 38 16.16 -4.09 7.62
C GLU A 38 16.20 -4.54 6.16
N GLN A 39 16.32 -5.85 5.93
CA GLN A 39 16.40 -6.49 4.63
C GLN A 39 15.89 -7.93 4.70
N PRO A 40 15.51 -8.53 3.54
CA PRO A 40 15.17 -9.95 3.48
C PRO A 40 16.34 -10.83 3.93
N VAL A 41 16.03 -11.92 4.62
CA VAL A 41 17.01 -12.96 4.93
C VAL A 41 17.16 -13.88 3.72
N TYR A 42 18.39 -14.14 3.32
CA TYR A 42 18.70 -15.11 2.29
C TYR A 42 19.52 -16.24 2.90
N ASP A 43 19.02 -17.45 2.76
CA ASP A 43 19.75 -18.67 3.08
C ASP A 43 20.01 -19.39 1.75
N ASP A 44 21.26 -19.41 1.30
CA ASP A 44 21.70 -20.24 0.20
C ASP A 44 22.20 -21.56 0.78
N PRO A 45 21.53 -22.69 0.53
CA PRO A 45 21.98 -24.00 1.02
C PRO A 45 23.38 -24.41 0.51
N ASN A 46 23.92 -23.71 -0.49
CA ASN A 46 25.25 -23.93 -1.01
C ASN A 46 26.32 -23.02 -0.39
N THR A 47 25.92 -22.04 0.42
CA THR A 47 26.82 -21.18 1.19
C THR A 47 26.65 -21.46 2.68
N THR A 48 27.74 -21.69 3.39
CA THR A 48 27.73 -21.97 4.84
C THR A 48 27.57 -20.72 5.70
N THR A 49 27.40 -19.57 5.11
CA THR A 49 27.25 -18.28 5.77
C THR A 49 25.96 -17.60 5.31
N ILE A 50 25.16 -17.13 6.27
CA ILE A 50 24.14 -16.09 6.02
C ILE A 50 24.94 -14.85 5.64
N GLU A 51 25.13 -14.64 4.35
CA GLU A 51 25.92 -13.51 3.90
C GLU A 51 25.13 -12.22 4.07
N ASN A 52 25.55 -11.44 5.06
CA ASN A 52 25.07 -10.10 5.28
C ASN A 52 25.17 -9.28 3.99
N ASN A 53 24.07 -9.02 3.33
CA ASN A 53 23.90 -8.05 2.23
C ASN A 53 24.43 -8.38 0.83
N VAL A 54 25.21 -9.43 0.60
CA VAL A 54 25.86 -9.64 -0.70
C VAL A 54 24.85 -9.85 -1.84
N TRP A 55 23.76 -10.52 -1.57
CA TRP A 55 22.74 -10.79 -2.59
C TRP A 55 21.91 -9.53 -2.99
N LEU A 56 21.89 -8.47 -2.19
CA LEU A 56 21.32 -7.17 -2.59
C LEU A 56 22.24 -6.41 -3.56
N ILE A 57 23.52 -6.75 -3.62
CA ILE A 57 24.46 -6.21 -4.61
C ILE A 57 24.33 -7.09 -5.84
N PRO A 58 23.92 -6.56 -7.01
CA PRO A 58 23.88 -7.35 -8.23
C PRO A 58 25.25 -7.98 -8.48
N PRO A 59 25.35 -9.29 -8.65
CA PRO A 59 26.62 -9.94 -8.96
C PRO A 59 27.18 -9.38 -10.28
N THR A 60 28.48 -9.34 -10.40
CA THR A 60 29.15 -8.97 -11.66
C THR A 60 28.83 -9.96 -12.80
N THR A 61 28.46 -11.18 -12.43
CA THR A 61 27.88 -12.21 -13.30
C THR A 61 26.45 -12.47 -12.81
N TYR A 62 25.48 -11.96 -13.55
CA TYR A 62 24.08 -12.07 -13.21
C TYR A 62 23.53 -13.45 -13.58
N ASP A 63 23.14 -14.24 -12.58
CA ASP A 63 22.38 -15.47 -12.81
C ASP A 63 20.89 -15.15 -12.80
N THR A 64 20.28 -15.12 -13.97
CA THR A 64 18.85 -14.86 -14.15
C THR A 64 17.96 -15.88 -13.42
N ALA A 65 18.47 -17.10 -13.17
CA ALA A 65 17.73 -18.12 -12.42
C ALA A 65 17.54 -17.72 -10.94
N LEU A 66 18.51 -17.03 -10.35
CA LEU A 66 18.44 -16.57 -8.96
C LEU A 66 17.57 -15.30 -8.81
N GLU A 67 17.43 -14.49 -9.86
CA GLU A 67 16.64 -13.25 -9.78
C GLU A 67 15.19 -13.48 -9.37
N PHE A 68 14.57 -14.54 -9.84
CA PHE A 68 13.22 -14.90 -9.44
C PHE A 68 13.14 -15.17 -7.92
N ALA A 69 14.08 -15.95 -7.40
CA ALA A 69 14.15 -16.25 -5.96
C ALA A 69 14.40 -14.98 -5.12
N TYR A 70 15.24 -14.06 -5.60
CA TYR A 70 15.49 -12.78 -4.93
C TYR A 70 14.25 -11.88 -4.92
N ARG A 71 13.52 -11.81 -6.05
CA ARG A 71 12.24 -11.06 -6.10
C ARG A 71 11.21 -11.63 -5.15
N GLN A 72 11.11 -12.96 -5.03
CA GLN A 72 10.22 -13.59 -4.03
C GLN A 72 10.58 -13.13 -2.62
N ARG A 73 11.86 -13.00 -2.29
CA ARG A 73 12.31 -12.53 -0.98
C ARG A 73 12.00 -11.06 -0.74
N VAL A 74 12.15 -10.20 -1.73
CA VAL A 74 11.76 -8.78 -1.61
C VAL A 74 10.26 -8.64 -1.40
N ILE A 75 9.43 -9.36 -2.17
CA ILE A 75 7.98 -9.38 -2.01
C ILE A 75 7.60 -9.90 -0.60
N GLY A 76 8.16 -11.03 -0.19
CA GLY A 76 7.88 -11.64 1.10
C GLY A 76 8.35 -10.78 2.27
N TRP A 77 9.51 -10.15 2.16
CA TRP A 77 10.01 -9.18 3.14
C TRP A 77 9.01 -8.02 3.32
N TRP A 78 8.59 -7.39 2.23
CA TRP A 78 7.67 -6.26 2.31
C TRP A 78 6.31 -6.66 2.91
N LEU A 79 5.78 -7.83 2.51
CA LEU A 79 4.54 -8.37 3.07
C LEU A 79 4.68 -8.67 4.57
N ASN A 80 5.82 -9.21 5.00
CA ASN A 80 6.11 -9.46 6.42
C ASN A 80 6.17 -8.16 7.22
N GLU A 81 6.87 -7.14 6.69
CA GLU A 81 6.92 -5.83 7.33
C GLU A 81 5.55 -5.16 7.40
N ALA A 82 4.75 -5.28 6.34
CA ALA A 82 3.38 -4.75 6.30
C ALA A 82 2.45 -5.43 7.32
N LEU A 83 2.57 -6.75 7.52
CA LEU A 83 1.82 -7.49 8.54
C LEU A 83 2.18 -7.09 9.97
N LYS A 84 3.44 -6.74 10.21
CA LYS A 84 3.93 -6.36 11.54
C LYS A 84 3.73 -4.89 11.87
N ASP A 85 3.54 -4.03 10.85
CA ASP A 85 3.37 -2.60 11.04
C ASP A 85 2.02 -2.28 11.72
N SER A 86 2.08 -1.83 12.96
CA SER A 86 0.90 -1.36 13.69
C SER A 86 0.51 0.08 13.34
N GLY A 87 1.34 0.78 12.57
CA GLY A 87 1.11 2.15 12.11
C GLY A 87 0.65 2.24 10.65
N ILE A 88 0.84 3.41 10.09
CA ILE A 88 0.43 3.74 8.72
C ILE A 88 1.56 3.53 7.69
N GLY A 89 2.78 3.24 8.13
CA GLY A 89 3.97 3.30 7.28
C GLY A 89 3.87 2.49 6.01
N HIS A 90 3.49 1.21 6.08
CA HIS A 90 3.36 0.36 4.90
C HIS A 90 2.10 0.65 4.07
N ARG A 91 1.03 1.18 4.69
CA ARG A 91 -0.12 1.71 3.94
C ARG A 91 0.30 2.87 3.06
N MET A 92 1.04 3.83 3.62
CA MET A 92 1.55 4.98 2.87
C MET A 92 2.66 4.59 1.88
N THR A 93 3.49 3.60 2.18
CA THR A 93 4.45 3.06 1.22
C THR A 93 3.73 2.51 -0.02
N PHE A 94 2.65 1.76 0.16
CA PHE A 94 1.84 1.26 -0.95
C PHE A 94 1.07 2.38 -1.65
N PHE A 95 0.58 3.39 -0.93
CA PHE A 95 0.02 4.60 -1.53
C PHE A 95 1.02 5.27 -2.47
N PHE A 96 2.27 5.45 -2.04
CA PHE A 96 3.31 6.04 -2.89
C PHE A 96 3.74 5.12 -4.03
N HIS A 97 3.64 3.81 -3.87
CA HIS A 97 3.82 2.89 -5.01
C HIS A 97 2.70 3.04 -6.05
N GLN A 98 1.48 3.47 -5.68
CA GLN A 98 0.43 3.85 -6.62
C GLN A 98 0.67 5.23 -7.24
N TYR A 99 1.30 6.12 -6.48
CA TYR A 99 1.58 7.49 -6.90
C TYR A 99 2.77 7.58 -7.87
N PHE A 100 3.84 6.84 -7.60
CA PHE A 100 5.08 6.77 -8.38
C PHE A 100 5.26 5.37 -8.98
N ALA A 101 4.26 4.87 -9.67
CA ALA A 101 4.23 3.48 -10.11
C ALA A 101 5.47 3.06 -10.89
N THR A 102 6.03 1.93 -10.51
CA THR A 102 7.07 1.18 -11.22
C THR A 102 6.78 -0.32 -11.10
N THR A 103 7.54 -1.17 -11.78
CA THR A 103 7.37 -2.62 -11.63
C THR A 103 8.64 -3.28 -11.12
N ILE A 104 8.49 -4.32 -10.30
CA ILE A 104 9.60 -5.14 -9.80
C ILE A 104 10.42 -5.79 -10.93
N LEU A 105 9.90 -5.82 -12.17
CA LEU A 105 10.60 -6.32 -13.34
C LEU A 105 11.51 -5.27 -14.01
N THR A 106 11.40 -4.01 -13.66
CA THR A 106 12.05 -2.91 -14.39
C THR A 106 13.56 -3.07 -14.47
N LEU A 107 14.20 -3.49 -13.38
CA LEU A 107 15.64 -3.70 -13.36
C LEU A 107 15.97 -5.01 -12.62
N ASN A 108 16.37 -4.94 -11.37
CA ASN A 108 16.66 -6.10 -10.53
C ASN A 108 16.05 -5.95 -9.14
N HIS A 109 16.03 -7.05 -8.39
CA HIS A 109 15.47 -7.10 -7.03
C HIS A 109 16.07 -6.06 -6.09
N ALA A 110 17.38 -5.79 -6.17
CA ALA A 110 18.07 -4.90 -5.25
C ALA A 110 17.68 -3.43 -5.47
N THR A 111 17.57 -2.98 -6.71
CA THR A 111 17.12 -1.61 -7.00
C THR A 111 15.65 -1.42 -6.66
N PHE A 112 14.81 -2.44 -6.85
CA PHE A 112 13.41 -2.39 -6.44
C PHE A 112 13.26 -2.40 -4.91
N PHE A 113 14.09 -3.13 -4.20
CA PHE A 113 14.19 -3.07 -2.74
C PHE A 113 14.55 -1.64 -2.27
N ASP A 114 15.54 -1.01 -2.91
CA ASP A 114 15.92 0.38 -2.60
C ASP A 114 14.78 1.37 -2.88
N TYR A 115 14.06 1.18 -3.98
CA TYR A 115 12.86 1.96 -4.29
C TYR A 115 11.78 1.83 -3.21
N LEU A 116 11.48 0.63 -2.72
CA LEU A 116 10.52 0.44 -1.62
C LEU A 116 10.98 1.10 -0.32
N ARG A 117 12.30 1.06 -0.02
CA ARG A 117 12.88 1.76 1.12
C ARG A 117 12.75 3.28 0.98
N LEU A 118 12.94 3.82 -0.23
CA LEU A 118 12.76 5.24 -0.51
C LEU A 118 11.31 5.67 -0.28
N LEU A 119 10.34 4.91 -0.78
CA LEU A 119 8.92 5.19 -0.50
C LEU A 119 8.61 5.12 0.98
N ARG A 120 9.17 4.15 1.71
CA ARG A 120 8.99 4.02 3.17
C ARG A 120 9.62 5.18 3.93
N TRP A 121 10.78 5.66 3.51
CA TRP A 121 11.43 6.84 4.08
C TRP A 121 10.57 8.10 3.92
N GLY A 122 10.01 8.33 2.74
CA GLY A 122 9.22 9.52 2.43
C GLY A 122 7.75 9.44 2.82
N CYS A 123 7.27 8.30 3.32
CA CYS A 123 5.83 7.98 3.37
C CYS A 123 4.96 8.92 4.22
N VAL A 124 5.52 9.60 5.22
CA VAL A 124 4.83 10.63 6.03
C VAL A 124 5.65 11.93 6.12
N GLY A 125 6.71 12.04 5.33
CA GLY A 125 7.63 13.18 5.31
C GLY A 125 7.22 14.29 4.35
N ASN A 126 8.23 14.91 3.75
CA ASN A 126 8.05 16.03 2.82
C ASN A 126 7.90 15.52 1.37
N LEU A 127 6.78 15.85 0.72
CA LEU A 127 6.48 15.39 -0.63
C LEU A 127 7.44 15.96 -1.68
N LYS A 128 7.88 17.20 -1.56
CA LYS A 128 8.86 17.80 -2.49
C LYS A 128 10.21 17.09 -2.41
N LYS A 129 10.68 16.82 -1.19
CA LYS A 129 11.91 16.05 -0.98
C LYS A 129 11.81 14.64 -1.55
N LEU A 130 10.69 13.95 -1.31
CA LEU A 130 10.46 12.65 -1.89
C LEU A 130 10.49 12.73 -3.42
N MET A 131 9.86 13.73 -4.03
CA MET A 131 9.87 13.94 -5.48
C MET A 131 11.30 14.13 -6.02
N THR A 132 12.13 14.96 -5.38
CA THR A 132 13.54 15.13 -5.75
C THR A 132 14.31 13.79 -5.71
N LYS A 133 14.05 12.95 -4.69
CA LYS A 133 14.70 11.64 -4.57
C LYS A 133 14.22 10.64 -5.63
N ILE A 134 12.92 10.66 -5.98
CA ILE A 134 12.34 9.81 -7.03
C ILE A 134 12.96 10.09 -8.40
N VAL A 135 13.28 11.35 -8.72
CA VAL A 135 14.00 11.70 -9.97
C VAL A 135 15.34 10.97 -10.08
N ALA A 136 16.01 10.73 -8.97
CA ALA A 136 17.31 10.06 -8.93
C ALA A 136 17.21 8.54 -8.62
N ASP A 137 16.00 8.00 -8.41
CA ASP A 137 15.82 6.58 -8.12
C ASP A 137 16.17 5.69 -9.33
N ASN A 138 16.95 4.63 -9.11
CA ASN A 138 17.43 3.78 -10.20
C ASN A 138 16.29 3.05 -10.94
N THR A 139 15.26 2.62 -10.21
CA THR A 139 14.13 1.90 -10.80
C THR A 139 13.26 2.87 -11.62
N MET A 140 12.98 4.06 -11.09
CA MET A 140 12.23 5.11 -11.79
C MET A 140 12.97 5.59 -13.03
N LEU A 141 14.27 5.85 -12.93
CA LEU A 141 15.12 6.27 -14.07
C LEU A 141 15.05 5.28 -15.23
N LEU A 142 14.99 3.99 -14.93
CA LEU A 142 14.88 2.97 -15.96
C LEU A 142 13.45 2.83 -16.47
N TYR A 143 12.46 2.83 -15.58
CA TYR A 143 11.05 2.61 -15.90
C TYR A 143 10.50 3.66 -16.88
N LEU A 144 10.82 4.93 -16.66
CA LEU A 144 10.39 6.04 -17.51
C LEU A 144 11.49 6.55 -18.46
N ASN A 145 12.53 5.74 -18.72
CA ASN A 145 13.63 6.07 -19.64
C ASN A 145 14.42 7.34 -19.28
N GLY A 146 14.33 7.83 -18.04
CA GLY A 146 15.05 9.00 -17.56
C GLY A 146 16.58 8.86 -17.67
N HIS A 147 17.10 7.62 -17.56
CA HIS A 147 18.52 7.30 -17.74
C HIS A 147 19.05 7.59 -19.18
N GLN A 148 18.17 7.64 -20.19
CA GLN A 148 18.50 7.95 -21.57
C GLN A 148 18.43 9.45 -21.86
N ASN A 149 17.72 10.23 -21.00
CA ASN A 149 17.51 11.64 -21.19
C ASN A 149 18.83 12.43 -21.15
N SER A 150 19.13 13.15 -22.22
CA SER A 150 20.38 13.91 -22.37
C SER A 150 20.17 15.22 -23.13
N LYS A 151 21.08 16.19 -22.97
CA LYS A 151 21.03 17.50 -23.63
C LYS A 151 20.95 17.42 -25.17
N THR A 152 21.46 16.38 -25.76
CA THR A 152 21.43 16.16 -27.23
C THR A 152 20.18 15.45 -27.71
N ASN A 153 19.46 14.79 -26.81
CA ASN A 153 18.23 14.07 -27.11
C ASN A 153 17.35 14.08 -25.84
N PRO A 154 16.69 15.21 -25.53
CA PRO A 154 15.77 15.28 -24.40
C PRO A 154 14.62 14.29 -24.57
N ASN A 155 14.33 13.55 -23.48
CA ASN A 155 13.26 12.56 -23.42
C ASN A 155 12.16 13.06 -22.51
N GLU A 156 10.95 13.20 -23.06
CA GLU A 156 9.79 13.81 -22.38
C GLU A 156 9.05 12.82 -21.46
N ASN A 157 9.35 11.53 -21.50
CA ASN A 157 8.54 10.51 -20.84
C ASN A 157 8.36 10.82 -19.35
N PHE A 158 9.48 10.95 -18.61
CA PHE A 158 9.40 11.29 -17.18
C PHE A 158 8.80 12.69 -16.95
N ALA A 159 9.08 13.67 -17.84
CA ALA A 159 8.54 15.02 -17.69
C ALA A 159 7.01 15.05 -17.83
N ARG A 160 6.46 14.26 -18.74
CA ARG A 160 5.02 14.12 -18.93
C ARG A 160 4.37 13.52 -17.68
N GLU A 161 4.91 12.42 -17.17
CA GLU A 161 4.38 11.77 -15.96
C GLU A 161 4.56 12.66 -14.71
N PHE A 162 5.65 13.45 -14.64
CA PHE A 162 5.83 14.43 -13.57
C PHE A 162 4.66 15.42 -13.51
N PHE A 163 4.22 15.97 -14.64
CA PHE A 163 3.08 16.90 -14.68
C PHE A 163 1.74 16.16 -14.54
N GLU A 164 1.52 15.11 -15.29
CA GLU A 164 0.22 14.44 -15.38
C GLU A 164 -0.12 13.61 -14.15
N LEU A 165 0.84 12.81 -13.66
CA LEU A 165 0.61 11.85 -12.60
C LEU A 165 1.21 12.25 -11.25
N PHE A 166 2.41 12.86 -11.25
CA PHE A 166 3.18 13.02 -10.01
C PHE A 166 3.07 14.42 -9.41
N SER A 167 2.33 15.34 -10.03
CA SER A 167 2.17 16.70 -9.48
C SER A 167 0.80 17.30 -9.79
N ILE A 168 0.73 18.29 -10.72
CA ILE A 168 -0.42 19.17 -10.88
C ILE A 168 -1.63 18.50 -11.56
N GLY A 169 -1.41 17.44 -12.35
CA GLY A 169 -2.45 16.86 -13.19
C GLY A 169 -2.75 17.66 -14.45
N LYS A 170 -3.28 17.00 -15.46
CA LYS A 170 -3.49 17.60 -16.79
C LYS A 170 -4.55 18.69 -16.78
N GLY A 171 -5.67 18.41 -16.13
CA GLY A 171 -6.87 19.22 -16.27
C GLY A 171 -7.52 19.11 -17.65
N PRO A 172 -8.65 19.77 -17.89
CA PRO A 172 -9.29 19.83 -19.19
C PRO A 172 -8.37 20.43 -20.26
N GLN A 173 -8.42 19.87 -21.48
CA GLN A 173 -7.72 20.43 -22.63
C GLN A 173 -8.45 21.67 -23.14
N ILE A 174 -7.72 22.77 -23.35
CA ILE A 174 -8.23 24.04 -23.82
C ILE A 174 -8.05 24.16 -25.34
N ALA A 175 -6.89 23.75 -25.82
CA ALA A 175 -6.51 23.74 -27.24
C ALA A 175 -5.49 22.61 -27.49
N PRO A 176 -5.17 22.25 -28.73
CA PRO A 176 -4.11 21.29 -29.02
C PRO A 176 -2.78 21.67 -28.32
N GLY A 177 -2.29 20.80 -27.44
CA GLY A 177 -1.07 21.03 -26.67
C GLY A 177 -1.17 22.08 -25.55
N ASP A 178 -2.38 22.59 -25.25
CA ASP A 178 -2.66 23.54 -24.16
C ASP A 178 -3.73 22.95 -23.23
N TYR A 179 -3.36 22.70 -21.98
CA TYR A 179 -4.23 22.19 -20.94
C TYR A 179 -4.45 23.27 -19.87
N THR A 180 -5.42 23.06 -19.00
CA THR A 180 -5.72 24.02 -17.93
C THR A 180 -4.50 24.28 -17.06
N ASN A 181 -3.70 23.26 -16.76
CA ASN A 181 -2.65 23.35 -15.75
C ASN A 181 -1.24 23.54 -16.31
N TYR A 182 -0.97 23.11 -17.53
CA TYR A 182 0.34 23.26 -18.21
C TYR A 182 0.17 23.16 -19.74
N THR A 183 1.27 23.39 -20.48
CA THR A 183 1.34 23.23 -21.94
C THR A 183 2.35 22.15 -22.33
N GLU A 184 2.29 21.67 -23.59
CA GLU A 184 3.32 20.75 -24.12
C GLU A 184 4.72 21.37 -24.07
N ASP A 185 4.83 22.71 -24.25
CA ASP A 185 6.13 23.40 -24.11
C ASP A 185 6.69 23.30 -22.68
N ASP A 186 5.83 23.30 -21.66
CA ASP A 186 6.27 23.08 -20.28
C ASP A 186 6.86 21.68 -20.09
N ILE A 187 6.31 20.67 -20.76
CA ILE A 187 6.87 19.29 -20.73
C ILE A 187 8.24 19.28 -21.40
N VAL A 188 8.43 19.97 -22.54
CA VAL A 188 9.72 20.10 -23.21
C VAL A 188 10.76 20.76 -22.29
N GLN A 189 10.39 21.86 -21.61
CA GLN A 189 11.30 22.54 -20.68
C GLN A 189 11.65 21.64 -19.47
N ALA A 190 10.69 20.94 -18.91
CA ALA A 190 10.93 19.99 -17.83
C ALA A 190 11.81 18.80 -18.27
N ALA A 191 11.62 18.28 -19.48
CA ALA A 191 12.49 17.25 -20.03
C ALA A 191 13.97 17.70 -20.07
N ARG A 192 14.22 18.98 -20.38
CA ARG A 192 15.55 19.59 -20.33
C ARG A 192 16.10 19.68 -18.89
N VAL A 193 15.26 20.00 -17.89
CA VAL A 193 15.65 19.95 -16.46
C VAL A 193 16.05 18.54 -16.06
N PHE A 194 15.31 17.53 -16.51
CA PHE A 194 15.55 16.11 -16.18
C PHE A 194 16.70 15.48 -16.99
N THR A 195 17.45 16.23 -17.81
CA THR A 195 18.61 15.65 -18.52
C THR A 195 19.78 15.34 -17.59
N GLY A 196 20.55 14.30 -17.92
CA GLY A 196 21.82 13.99 -17.27
C GLY A 196 21.75 13.07 -16.06
N TRP A 197 20.60 12.56 -15.69
CA TRP A 197 20.46 11.54 -14.65
C TRP A 197 20.76 10.14 -15.20
N ARG A 198 21.50 9.31 -14.45
CA ARG A 198 21.99 7.99 -14.90
C ARG A 198 21.78 6.94 -13.84
N THR A 199 21.40 5.74 -14.24
CA THR A 199 21.31 4.58 -13.34
C THR A 199 22.69 4.11 -12.88
N ILE A 200 22.79 3.72 -11.60
CA ILE A 200 23.96 3.09 -10.97
C ILE A 200 23.52 1.78 -10.33
N THR A 201 23.59 0.71 -11.11
CA THR A 201 23.01 -0.58 -10.75
C THR A 201 23.79 -1.35 -9.70
N ASN A 202 25.08 -1.06 -9.53
CA ASN A 202 25.95 -1.66 -8.53
C ASN A 202 25.79 -1.04 -7.12
N ARG A 203 24.81 -0.13 -6.93
CA ARG A 203 24.46 0.51 -5.65
C ARG A 203 25.61 1.31 -5.01
N SER A 204 26.64 1.68 -5.76
CA SER A 204 27.83 2.37 -5.25
C SER A 204 27.61 3.86 -4.91
N VAL A 205 26.54 4.46 -5.45
CA VAL A 205 26.16 5.85 -5.16
C VAL A 205 24.99 5.87 -4.20
N VAL A 206 25.22 6.42 -3.01
CA VAL A 206 24.24 6.46 -1.93
C VAL A 206 23.79 7.91 -1.69
N ASP A 207 22.50 8.11 -1.45
CA ASP A 207 21.99 9.41 -1.06
C ASP A 207 22.36 9.72 0.40
N PRO A 208 22.99 10.88 0.68
CA PRO A 208 23.52 11.20 2.01
C PRO A 208 22.44 11.44 3.09
N GLU A 209 21.21 11.79 2.69
CA GLU A 209 20.11 12.03 3.62
C GLU A 209 19.37 10.73 3.96
N THR A 210 19.14 9.89 2.95
CA THR A 210 18.32 8.68 3.12
C THR A 210 19.15 7.43 3.43
N ASN A 211 20.44 7.46 3.14
CA ASN A 211 21.34 6.30 3.12
C ASN A 211 20.84 5.17 2.20
N ILE A 212 20.16 5.52 1.10
CA ILE A 212 19.63 4.59 0.12
C ILE A 212 20.40 4.75 -1.20
N PRO A 213 20.78 3.63 -1.86
CA PRO A 213 21.40 3.65 -3.18
C PRO A 213 20.52 4.34 -4.22
N ARG A 214 21.13 5.17 -5.09
CA ARG A 214 20.45 5.95 -6.12
C ARG A 214 21.27 6.07 -7.39
N GLY A 215 20.66 6.64 -8.41
CA GLY A 215 21.35 7.06 -9.63
C GLY A 215 22.26 8.27 -9.40
N ASN A 216 22.97 8.66 -10.43
CA ASN A 216 23.95 9.73 -10.41
C ASN A 216 23.60 10.86 -11.37
N ALA A 217 23.87 12.12 -10.96
CA ALA A 217 23.81 13.29 -11.82
C ALA A 217 25.10 13.42 -12.63
N THR A 218 24.99 13.58 -13.96
CA THR A 218 26.11 13.61 -14.91
C THR A 218 26.06 14.91 -15.71
N LEU A 219 26.81 15.93 -15.28
CA LEU A 219 26.80 17.28 -15.84
C LEU A 219 27.08 17.30 -17.36
N SER A 220 27.99 16.45 -17.85
CA SER A 220 28.34 16.42 -19.28
C SER A 220 27.15 16.05 -20.20
N ARG A 221 26.11 15.45 -19.64
CA ARG A 221 24.88 15.08 -20.35
C ARG A 221 23.70 16.01 -20.04
N HIS A 222 23.88 16.93 -19.09
CA HIS A 222 22.85 17.87 -18.67
C HIS A 222 22.76 19.07 -19.60
N ASP A 223 21.54 19.57 -19.83
CA ASP A 223 21.29 20.83 -20.55
C ASP A 223 21.46 22.01 -19.59
N THR A 224 22.56 22.75 -19.78
CA THR A 224 22.92 23.90 -18.93
C THR A 224 22.28 25.20 -19.36
N GLY A 225 21.45 25.21 -20.40
CA GLY A 225 20.69 26.39 -20.84
C GLY A 225 19.52 26.70 -19.91
N SER A 226 19.13 27.99 -19.83
CA SER A 226 17.93 28.39 -19.10
C SER A 226 16.66 27.73 -19.67
N LYS A 227 15.67 27.43 -18.81
CA LYS A 227 14.38 26.88 -19.15
C LYS A 227 13.29 27.90 -18.85
N THR A 228 12.47 28.24 -19.84
CA THR A 228 11.38 29.19 -19.71
C THR A 228 10.06 28.48 -19.78
N PHE A 229 9.30 28.51 -18.70
CA PHE A 229 7.98 27.91 -18.60
C PHE A 229 6.89 28.87 -19.05
N SER A 230 5.73 28.34 -19.41
CA SER A 230 4.61 29.12 -19.97
C SER A 230 3.97 30.09 -18.98
N SER A 231 3.00 30.87 -19.47
CA SER A 231 2.16 31.74 -18.63
C SER A 231 1.41 31.00 -17.53
N LYS A 232 1.17 29.68 -17.67
CA LYS A 232 0.63 28.84 -16.61
C LYS A 232 1.51 28.87 -15.35
N PHE A 233 2.81 29.05 -15.54
CA PHE A 233 3.81 29.21 -14.49
C PHE A 233 4.41 30.62 -14.47
N GLN A 234 3.61 31.64 -14.85
CA GLN A 234 3.98 33.08 -14.79
C GLN A 234 5.23 33.44 -15.63
N ASN A 235 5.45 32.70 -16.72
CA ASN A 235 6.65 32.83 -17.56
C ASN A 235 7.97 32.70 -16.76
N THR A 236 7.98 31.82 -15.78
CA THR A 236 9.12 31.59 -14.90
C THR A 236 10.32 31.10 -15.70
N VAL A 237 11.48 31.75 -15.50
CA VAL A 237 12.75 31.34 -16.08
C VAL A 237 13.62 30.71 -15.01
N ILE A 238 14.00 29.44 -15.22
CA ILE A 238 14.91 28.72 -14.32
C ILE A 238 16.28 28.65 -14.97
N PRO A 239 17.33 29.19 -14.32
CA PRO A 239 18.71 29.07 -14.82
C PRO A 239 19.17 27.63 -14.88
N GLY A 240 19.88 27.24 -15.93
CA GLY A 240 20.43 25.92 -16.07
C GLY A 240 21.57 25.62 -15.09
N GLY A 241 21.62 24.41 -14.56
CA GLY A 241 22.66 23.95 -13.64
C GLY A 241 23.99 23.74 -14.35
N THR A 242 25.04 24.42 -13.91
CA THR A 242 26.40 24.34 -14.47
C THR A 242 27.35 23.48 -13.63
N SER A 243 26.84 22.82 -12.61
CA SER A 243 27.52 21.84 -11.74
C SER A 243 26.55 20.75 -11.28
N VAL A 244 27.04 19.69 -10.70
CA VAL A 244 26.15 18.64 -10.10
C VAL A 244 25.25 19.27 -9.05
N THR A 245 25.76 20.12 -8.16
CA THR A 245 24.92 20.83 -7.18
C THR A 245 23.93 21.76 -7.90
N GLY A 246 24.37 22.45 -8.98
CA GLY A 246 23.49 23.28 -9.80
C GLY A 246 22.33 22.51 -10.43
N MET A 247 22.54 21.24 -10.86
CA MET A 247 21.47 20.39 -11.37
C MET A 247 20.39 20.12 -10.30
N TYR A 248 20.79 19.89 -9.06
CA TYR A 248 19.82 19.74 -7.95
C TYR A 248 19.09 21.05 -7.65
N THR A 249 19.81 22.19 -7.66
CA THR A 249 19.19 23.52 -7.46
C THR A 249 18.15 23.83 -8.54
N GLU A 250 18.46 23.53 -9.79
CA GLU A 250 17.54 23.68 -10.92
C GLU A 250 16.31 22.76 -10.78
N LEU A 251 16.53 21.51 -10.43
CA LEU A 251 15.46 20.54 -10.15
C LEU A 251 14.54 21.03 -9.03
N ASP A 252 15.11 21.46 -7.91
CA ASP A 252 14.34 21.98 -6.77
C ASP A 252 13.57 23.25 -7.13
N ALA A 253 14.15 24.14 -7.97
CA ALA A 253 13.45 25.32 -8.47
C ALA A 253 12.21 24.95 -9.30
N MET A 254 12.32 23.96 -10.19
CA MET A 254 11.19 23.48 -10.99
C MET A 254 10.12 22.79 -10.10
N ILE A 255 10.52 21.92 -9.18
CA ILE A 255 9.59 21.29 -8.23
C ILE A 255 8.86 22.38 -7.44
N ASN A 256 9.59 23.36 -6.88
CA ASN A 256 8.97 24.46 -6.12
C ASN A 256 8.00 25.30 -6.98
N MET A 257 8.31 25.57 -8.24
CA MET A 257 7.43 26.29 -9.17
C MET A 257 6.10 25.54 -9.36
N VAL A 258 6.14 24.23 -9.65
CA VAL A 258 4.94 23.42 -9.87
C VAL A 258 4.16 23.22 -8.57
N TYR A 259 4.85 22.99 -7.46
CA TYR A 259 4.25 22.79 -6.14
C TYR A 259 3.74 24.08 -5.49
N ALA A 260 4.07 25.25 -6.03
CA ALA A 260 3.44 26.52 -5.64
C ALA A 260 1.99 26.65 -6.16
N LYS A 261 1.58 25.78 -7.12
CA LYS A 261 0.22 25.78 -7.63
C LYS A 261 -0.71 25.04 -6.68
N GLN A 262 -1.84 25.68 -6.36
CA GLN A 262 -2.86 25.08 -5.47
C GLN A 262 -3.40 23.76 -6.02
N GLU A 263 -3.52 23.64 -7.34
CA GLU A 263 -4.01 22.40 -7.97
C GLU A 263 -3.07 21.22 -7.74
N THR A 264 -1.76 21.42 -7.60
CA THR A 264 -0.80 20.38 -7.21
C THR A 264 -1.15 19.81 -5.83
N ALA A 265 -1.42 20.67 -4.87
CA ALA A 265 -1.82 20.25 -3.53
C ALA A 265 -3.19 19.53 -3.52
N ARG A 266 -4.17 20.08 -4.25
CA ARG A 266 -5.49 19.47 -4.39
C ARG A 266 -5.42 18.08 -5.04
N ASN A 267 -4.65 17.92 -6.12
CA ASN A 267 -4.48 16.65 -6.81
C ASN A 267 -3.90 15.59 -5.87
N PHE A 268 -2.88 15.92 -5.09
CA PHE A 268 -2.33 15.02 -4.08
C PHE A 268 -3.37 14.64 -3.01
N VAL A 269 -4.09 15.63 -2.48
CA VAL A 269 -5.10 15.41 -1.43
C VAL A 269 -6.29 14.61 -1.94
N ARG A 270 -6.77 14.83 -3.19
CA ARG A 270 -7.83 13.99 -3.80
C ARG A 270 -7.41 12.53 -3.88
N ARG A 271 -6.17 12.24 -4.27
CA ARG A 271 -5.65 10.86 -4.30
C ARG A 271 -5.55 10.25 -2.91
N LEU A 272 -5.09 11.03 -1.93
CA LEU A 272 -5.04 10.62 -0.53
C LEU A 272 -6.45 10.31 0.02
N TYR A 273 -7.42 11.17 -0.28
CA TYR A 273 -8.81 11.00 0.10
C TYR A 273 -9.40 9.72 -0.51
N ARG A 274 -9.22 9.50 -1.83
CA ARG A 274 -9.69 8.27 -2.50
C ARG A 274 -9.05 7.00 -1.97
N TYR A 275 -7.85 7.11 -1.45
CA TYR A 275 -7.14 5.96 -0.88
C TYR A 275 -7.63 5.58 0.52
N PHE A 276 -8.03 6.55 1.34
CA PHE A 276 -8.36 6.32 2.76
C PHE A 276 -9.84 6.51 3.11
N VAL A 277 -10.60 7.27 2.32
CA VAL A 277 -11.93 7.73 2.72
C VAL A 277 -13.01 7.23 1.79
N HIS A 278 -13.11 7.80 0.59
CA HIS A 278 -14.16 7.47 -0.36
C HIS A 278 -13.73 7.73 -1.81
N THR A 279 -14.25 6.95 -2.76
CA THR A 279 -13.88 7.09 -4.19
C THR A 279 -14.53 8.30 -4.84
N ASN A 280 -15.75 8.63 -4.46
CA ASN A 280 -16.46 9.78 -5.00
C ASN A 280 -16.09 11.05 -4.23
N ILE A 281 -15.83 12.13 -4.95
CA ILE A 281 -15.57 13.47 -4.41
C ILE A 281 -16.64 14.39 -4.98
N SER A 282 -17.66 14.72 -4.15
CA SER A 282 -18.68 15.70 -4.49
C SER A 282 -18.10 17.12 -4.50
N GLN A 283 -18.86 18.07 -4.99
CA GLN A 283 -18.47 19.49 -4.92
C GLN A 283 -18.32 19.96 -3.48
N GLU A 284 -19.16 19.48 -2.57
CA GLU A 284 -19.10 19.76 -1.14
C GLU A 284 -17.80 19.19 -0.53
N ILE A 285 -17.49 17.92 -0.76
CA ILE A 285 -16.23 17.30 -0.32
C ILE A 285 -15.03 18.06 -0.88
N GLU A 286 -15.09 18.50 -2.14
CA GLU A 286 -14.02 19.31 -2.73
C GLU A 286 -13.80 20.63 -1.98
N GLN A 287 -14.87 21.33 -1.58
CA GLN A 287 -14.80 22.62 -0.90
C GLN A 287 -14.48 22.49 0.59
N ASP A 288 -15.10 21.53 1.29
CA ASP A 288 -15.07 21.48 2.76
C ASP A 288 -13.99 20.53 3.30
N ILE A 289 -13.49 19.61 2.48
CA ILE A 289 -12.47 18.64 2.88
C ILE A 289 -11.17 18.79 2.06
N ILE A 290 -11.27 18.69 0.73
CA ILE A 290 -10.07 18.67 -0.13
C ILE A 290 -9.34 20.01 -0.09
N GLN A 291 -10.07 21.12 -0.27
CA GLN A 291 -9.47 22.46 -0.29
C GLN A 291 -8.77 22.81 1.04
N PRO A 292 -9.41 22.66 2.23
CA PRO A 292 -8.76 22.94 3.50
C PRO A 292 -7.52 22.05 3.76
N LEU A 293 -7.56 20.77 3.37
CA LEU A 293 -6.41 19.88 3.49
C LEU A 293 -5.27 20.26 2.54
N ALA A 294 -5.59 20.73 1.32
CA ALA A 294 -4.61 21.26 0.38
C ALA A 294 -3.96 22.53 0.91
N ASP A 295 -4.72 23.42 1.54
CA ASP A 295 -4.19 24.63 2.18
C ASP A 295 -3.25 24.28 3.34
N ILE A 296 -3.59 23.28 4.16
CA ILE A 296 -2.70 22.77 5.21
C ILE A 296 -1.41 22.21 4.61
N LEU A 297 -1.49 21.44 3.50
CA LEU A 297 -0.32 20.89 2.82
C LEU A 297 0.63 22.00 2.34
N MET A 298 0.09 23.04 1.69
CA MET A 298 0.86 24.17 1.20
C MET A 298 1.45 25.00 2.34
N ALA A 299 0.66 25.31 3.37
CA ALA A 299 1.09 26.09 4.54
C ALA A 299 2.23 25.41 5.32
N ASN A 300 2.29 24.07 5.28
CA ASN A 300 3.34 23.27 5.89
C ASN A 300 4.43 22.84 4.88
N ASN A 301 4.60 23.60 3.79
CA ASN A 301 5.62 23.34 2.78
C ASN A 301 5.65 21.87 2.30
N TYR A 302 4.46 21.27 2.09
CA TYR A 302 4.27 19.89 1.64
C TYR A 302 4.73 18.80 2.64
N GLU A 303 4.77 19.10 3.94
CA GLU A 303 4.80 18.05 4.97
C GLU A 303 3.46 17.31 4.99
N ILE A 304 3.52 15.99 4.85
CA ILE A 304 2.31 15.14 4.70
C ILE A 304 1.64 14.90 6.05
N LEU A 305 2.42 14.79 7.11
CA LEU A 305 1.95 14.41 8.45
C LEU A 305 0.83 15.32 8.99
N PRO A 306 0.89 16.68 8.84
CA PRO A 306 -0.21 17.56 9.27
C PRO A 306 -1.54 17.28 8.56
N VAL A 307 -1.49 16.93 7.27
CA VAL A 307 -2.67 16.59 6.45
C VAL A 307 -3.31 15.29 6.94
N LEU A 308 -2.52 14.23 7.11
CA LEU A 308 -2.99 12.96 7.64
C LEU A 308 -3.59 13.11 9.04
N ARG A 309 -2.93 13.88 9.91
CA ARG A 309 -3.42 14.15 11.27
C ARG A 309 -4.78 14.86 11.25
N LYS A 310 -4.94 15.87 10.39
CA LYS A 310 -6.21 16.60 10.26
C LYS A 310 -7.30 15.70 9.71
N LEU A 311 -7.02 14.95 8.65
CA LEU A 311 -7.98 14.05 8.03
C LEU A 311 -8.46 12.95 9.00
N PHE A 312 -7.55 12.22 9.64
CA PHE A 312 -7.91 11.09 10.50
C PHE A 312 -8.53 11.49 11.85
N LYS A 313 -8.48 12.76 12.20
CA LYS A 313 -9.17 13.32 13.38
C LYS A 313 -10.50 13.98 13.05
N SER A 314 -10.86 14.11 11.76
CA SER A 314 -12.11 14.75 11.35
C SER A 314 -13.32 13.87 11.63
N GLN A 315 -14.46 14.49 11.94
CA GLN A 315 -15.74 13.79 12.05
C GLN A 315 -16.10 13.10 10.73
N HIS A 316 -15.85 13.78 9.61
CA HIS A 316 -16.03 13.25 8.26
C HIS A 316 -15.34 11.91 8.04
N PHE A 317 -14.08 11.71 8.53
CA PHE A 317 -13.39 10.43 8.42
C PHE A 317 -14.11 9.28 9.16
N PHE A 318 -14.90 9.58 10.18
CA PHE A 318 -15.67 8.61 10.96
C PHE A 318 -17.16 8.54 10.56
N ASP A 319 -17.57 9.29 9.53
CA ASP A 319 -18.97 9.37 9.11
C ASP A 319 -19.88 9.88 10.24
N MET A 320 -19.45 10.97 10.87
CA MET A 320 -20.09 11.56 12.06
C MET A 320 -20.30 13.07 11.92
N ASP A 321 -20.24 13.60 10.71
CA ASP A 321 -20.31 15.03 10.43
C ASP A 321 -21.75 15.50 10.19
N ASP A 322 -22.63 14.62 9.70
CA ASP A 322 -24.05 14.92 9.55
C ASP A 322 -24.95 13.67 9.66
N SER A 323 -26.23 13.83 9.34
CA SER A 323 -27.24 12.77 9.31
C SER A 323 -27.64 12.36 7.88
N THR A 324 -26.92 12.82 6.87
CA THR A 324 -27.22 12.59 5.46
C THR A 324 -26.66 11.27 5.01
N ASN A 325 -27.48 10.35 4.51
CA ASN A 325 -27.04 9.03 4.05
C ASN A 325 -26.58 9.02 2.58
N SER A 326 -26.49 10.19 1.92
CA SER A 326 -26.15 10.27 0.50
C SER A 326 -24.65 10.23 0.21
N ASP A 327 -23.83 10.55 1.20
CA ASP A 327 -22.36 10.60 1.12
C ASP A 327 -21.66 9.69 2.14
N GLU A 328 -22.37 8.69 2.68
CA GLU A 328 -21.84 7.75 3.66
C GLU A 328 -20.48 7.18 3.26
N ILE A 329 -19.51 7.32 4.16
CA ILE A 329 -18.14 6.87 4.00
C ILE A 329 -18.01 5.40 4.37
N ILE A 330 -18.83 4.92 5.31
CA ILE A 330 -18.87 3.51 5.71
C ILE A 330 -19.37 2.69 4.52
N GLY A 331 -18.53 1.74 4.07
CA GLY A 331 -18.83 0.93 2.88
C GLY A 331 -18.50 1.59 1.54
N GLY A 332 -18.08 2.86 1.51
CA GLY A 332 -17.72 3.58 0.30
C GLY A 332 -16.45 3.08 -0.40
N LEU A 333 -15.56 2.38 0.31
CA LEU A 333 -14.35 1.77 -0.24
C LEU A 333 -14.45 0.24 -0.23
N ILE A 334 -14.30 -0.37 -1.40
CA ILE A 334 -14.05 -1.80 -1.49
C ILE A 334 -12.59 -2.05 -1.09
N ARG A 335 -12.37 -2.85 -0.05
CA ARG A 335 -11.01 -3.24 0.37
C ARG A 335 -10.25 -3.84 -0.81
N SER A 336 -9.01 -3.39 -1.01
CA SER A 336 -8.13 -4.06 -1.94
C SER A 336 -7.88 -5.51 -1.53
N PRO A 337 -7.48 -6.40 -2.46
CA PRO A 337 -7.06 -7.75 -2.11
C PRO A 337 -5.96 -7.76 -1.05
N LEU A 338 -5.06 -6.78 -1.07
CA LEU A 338 -3.97 -6.64 -0.11
C LEU A 338 -4.49 -6.37 1.32
N GLU A 339 -5.43 -5.43 1.47
CA GLU A 339 -6.06 -5.16 2.76
C GLU A 339 -6.83 -6.36 3.28
N LEU A 340 -7.62 -6.99 2.41
CA LEU A 340 -8.41 -8.16 2.78
C LEU A 340 -7.51 -9.31 3.23
N ALA A 341 -6.46 -9.63 2.48
CA ALA A 341 -5.54 -10.72 2.81
C ALA A 341 -4.79 -10.46 4.11
N LEU A 342 -4.09 -9.32 4.22
CA LEU A 342 -3.23 -9.05 5.37
C LEU A 342 -4.03 -8.83 6.66
N GLN A 343 -5.18 -8.16 6.58
CA GLN A 343 -6.06 -8.01 7.74
C GLN A 343 -6.66 -9.34 8.19
N SER A 344 -7.02 -10.25 7.27
CA SER A 344 -7.47 -11.59 7.64
C SER A 344 -6.37 -12.40 8.34
N LEU A 345 -5.14 -12.36 7.82
CA LEU A 345 -4.02 -13.07 8.44
C LEU A 345 -3.72 -12.56 9.86
N THR A 346 -3.79 -11.25 10.07
CA THR A 346 -3.54 -10.65 11.40
C THR A 346 -4.73 -10.77 12.34
N PHE A 347 -5.96 -10.78 11.83
CA PHE A 347 -7.18 -10.97 12.64
C PHE A 347 -7.23 -12.38 13.23
N PHE A 348 -6.88 -13.37 12.44
CA PHE A 348 -6.86 -14.77 12.86
C PHE A 348 -5.51 -15.21 13.47
N ASP A 349 -4.60 -14.30 13.74
CA ASP A 349 -3.27 -14.57 14.31
C ASP A 349 -2.54 -15.73 13.61
N ILE A 350 -2.59 -15.75 12.28
CA ILE A 350 -1.99 -16.82 11.48
C ILE A 350 -0.48 -16.89 11.74
N THR A 351 0.00 -18.07 12.10
CA THR A 351 1.42 -18.31 12.37
C THR A 351 2.26 -18.15 11.10
N ILE A 352 3.24 -17.27 11.16
CA ILE A 352 4.20 -17.02 10.08
C ILE A 352 5.44 -17.87 10.32
N PRO A 353 5.92 -18.68 9.34
CA PRO A 353 7.15 -19.44 9.47
C PRO A 353 8.36 -18.53 9.78
N ASN A 354 9.30 -19.01 10.57
CA ASN A 354 10.47 -18.22 10.93
C ASN A 354 11.43 -18.07 9.74
N PRO A 355 11.81 -16.83 9.32
CA PRO A 355 12.67 -16.62 8.16
C PRO A 355 14.08 -17.16 8.32
N TYR A 356 14.58 -17.34 9.54
CA TYR A 356 15.94 -17.82 9.83
C TYR A 356 16.04 -19.34 9.88
N THR A 357 14.99 -20.02 10.36
CA THR A 357 14.99 -21.47 10.52
C THR A 357 14.15 -22.20 9.46
N GLU A 358 13.20 -21.51 8.82
CA GLU A 358 12.28 -22.05 7.82
C GLU A 358 12.22 -21.14 6.57
N ASN A 359 13.37 -20.67 6.10
CA ASN A 359 13.50 -19.65 5.04
C ASN A 359 12.62 -19.91 3.81
N ASN A 360 12.71 -21.10 3.23
CA ASN A 360 11.93 -21.45 2.05
C ASN A 360 10.41 -21.50 2.33
N LYS A 361 10.01 -21.97 3.51
CA LYS A 361 8.59 -21.94 3.91
C LYS A 361 8.10 -20.50 4.08
N HIS A 362 8.94 -19.64 4.69
CA HIS A 362 8.62 -18.22 4.91
C HIS A 362 8.43 -17.49 3.57
N TYR A 363 9.45 -17.48 2.70
CA TYR A 363 9.42 -16.66 1.49
C TYR A 363 8.68 -17.29 0.33
N ALA A 364 8.99 -18.56 0.00
CA ALA A 364 8.42 -19.20 -1.17
C ALA A 364 7.05 -19.80 -0.93
N THR A 365 6.82 -20.46 0.22
CA THR A 365 5.55 -21.14 0.46
C THR A 365 4.50 -20.18 1.04
N PHE A 366 4.82 -19.52 2.16
CA PHE A 366 3.85 -18.67 2.87
C PHE A 366 3.59 -17.38 2.08
N TYR A 367 4.62 -16.55 1.89
CA TYR A 367 4.39 -15.24 1.27
C TYR A 367 4.19 -15.30 -0.24
N TYR A 368 5.07 -15.98 -0.97
CA TYR A 368 4.96 -15.95 -2.42
C TYR A 368 3.81 -16.84 -2.90
N SER A 369 3.82 -18.12 -2.61
CA SER A 369 2.76 -19.01 -3.08
C SER A 369 1.43 -18.76 -2.36
N GLY A 370 1.42 -18.65 -1.03
CA GLY A 370 0.22 -18.47 -0.23
C GLY A 370 -0.40 -17.09 -0.42
N VAL A 371 0.30 -16.05 0.03
CA VAL A 371 -0.25 -14.69 0.01
C VAL A 371 -0.26 -14.11 -1.40
N TYR A 372 0.91 -13.97 -2.05
CA TYR A 372 1.03 -13.26 -3.31
C TYR A 372 0.28 -13.92 -4.46
N GLU A 373 0.48 -15.23 -4.72
CA GLU A 373 -0.18 -15.88 -5.84
C GLU A 373 -1.64 -16.27 -5.54
N ARG A 374 -1.93 -16.79 -4.34
CA ARG A 374 -3.24 -17.42 -4.04
C ARG A 374 -4.24 -16.44 -3.43
N MET A 375 -3.80 -15.56 -2.54
CA MET A 375 -4.72 -14.59 -1.93
C MET A 375 -4.84 -13.32 -2.78
N LEU A 376 -3.72 -12.75 -3.22
CA LEU A 376 -3.72 -11.50 -3.99
C LEU A 376 -3.97 -11.75 -5.47
N GLY A 377 -3.21 -12.62 -6.13
CA GLY A 377 -3.25 -12.84 -7.57
C GLY A 377 -4.62 -13.34 -8.05
N LEU A 378 -5.24 -14.28 -7.35
CA LEU A 378 -6.59 -14.77 -7.68
C LEU A 378 -7.68 -13.71 -7.43
N ALA A 379 -7.42 -12.73 -6.58
CA ALA A 379 -8.31 -11.61 -6.31
C ALA A 379 -8.00 -10.37 -7.19
N ASN A 380 -7.26 -10.54 -8.28
CA ASN A 380 -6.92 -9.53 -9.28
C ASN A 380 -5.91 -8.45 -8.80
N LEU A 381 -4.98 -8.82 -7.91
CA LEU A 381 -3.87 -7.96 -7.53
C LEU A 381 -2.53 -8.70 -7.72
N THR A 382 -1.79 -8.35 -8.76
CA THR A 382 -0.39 -8.77 -8.91
C THR A 382 0.49 -7.72 -8.24
N LEU A 383 0.83 -7.94 -6.97
CA LEU A 383 1.53 -6.96 -6.14
C LEU A 383 2.87 -6.55 -6.79
N PHE A 384 3.14 -5.25 -6.85
CA PHE A 384 4.32 -4.63 -7.50
C PHE A 384 4.39 -4.82 -9.01
N TYR A 385 3.24 -5.10 -9.63
CA TYR A 385 3.05 -5.17 -11.07
C TYR A 385 1.83 -4.31 -11.46
N PRO A 386 1.89 -2.99 -11.36
CA PRO A 386 0.81 -2.15 -11.83
C PRO A 386 0.59 -2.34 -13.34
N ALA A 387 -0.65 -2.22 -13.77
CA ALA A 387 -1.03 -2.45 -15.16
C ALA A 387 -0.44 -1.40 -16.11
N ASP A 388 -0.25 -0.18 -15.60
CA ASP A 388 0.30 0.95 -16.35
C ASP A 388 1.05 1.93 -15.44
N VAL A 389 1.54 3.01 -15.99
CA VAL A 389 2.28 4.06 -15.28
C VAL A 389 1.43 4.82 -14.27
N ALA A 390 0.11 4.83 -14.41
CA ALA A 390 -0.81 5.43 -13.45
C ALA A 390 -1.10 4.53 -12.23
N GLY A 391 -0.57 3.31 -12.21
CA GLY A 391 -0.74 2.36 -11.12
C GLY A 391 -1.82 1.31 -11.39
N TYR A 392 -2.51 0.85 -10.35
CA TYR A 392 -3.63 -0.09 -10.48
C TYR A 392 -4.93 0.68 -10.73
N SER A 393 -5.72 0.24 -11.70
CA SER A 393 -6.98 0.89 -12.15
C SER A 393 -7.92 1.25 -11.00
N ALA A 394 -7.96 0.43 -9.96
CA ALA A 394 -8.80 0.66 -8.78
C ALA A 394 -8.49 1.96 -7.99
N TYR A 395 -7.35 2.58 -8.22
CA TYR A 395 -6.96 3.81 -7.54
C TYR A 395 -7.03 5.06 -8.41
N HIS A 396 -7.15 4.93 -9.73
CA HIS A 396 -7.13 6.08 -10.62
C HIS A 396 -8.23 6.07 -11.71
N GLN A 397 -8.75 4.92 -12.10
CA GLN A 397 -9.63 4.82 -13.26
C GLN A 397 -11.09 5.12 -12.89
N GLU A 398 -11.57 6.26 -13.36
CA GLU A 398 -12.97 6.70 -13.23
C GLU A 398 -13.89 5.94 -14.19
N PRO A 399 -15.16 5.80 -13.82
CA PRO A 399 -15.82 6.15 -12.55
C PRO A 399 -15.79 5.01 -11.53
N GLU A 400 -15.26 3.83 -11.88
CA GLU A 400 -15.37 2.61 -11.10
C GLU A 400 -14.45 2.58 -9.89
N TYR A 401 -13.24 3.15 -9.96
CA TYR A 401 -12.25 3.16 -8.86
C TYR A 401 -12.15 1.80 -8.15
N SER A 402 -12.40 1.74 -6.85
CA SER A 402 -12.27 0.51 -6.06
C SER A 402 -13.17 -0.65 -6.53
N ARG A 403 -14.19 -0.39 -7.38
CA ARG A 403 -15.01 -1.44 -8.02
C ARG A 403 -14.21 -2.30 -9.01
N HIS A 404 -13.09 -1.79 -9.54
CA HIS A 404 -12.16 -2.60 -10.33
C HIS A 404 -11.59 -3.82 -9.57
N TRP A 405 -11.71 -3.86 -8.24
CA TRP A 405 -11.40 -5.07 -7.48
C TRP A 405 -12.43 -6.18 -7.68
N PHE A 406 -13.58 -5.89 -8.28
CA PHE A 406 -14.65 -6.84 -8.55
C PHE A 406 -14.74 -7.18 -10.04
N SER A 407 -14.44 -8.42 -10.35
CA SER A 407 -14.78 -9.08 -11.61
C SER A 407 -15.51 -10.39 -11.28
N SER A 408 -16.05 -11.06 -12.29
CA SER A 408 -16.70 -12.37 -12.12
C SER A 408 -15.76 -13.42 -11.48
N THR A 409 -14.47 -13.32 -11.71
CA THR A 409 -13.46 -14.23 -11.14
C THR A 409 -12.94 -13.77 -9.79
N SER A 410 -12.61 -12.49 -9.63
CA SER A 410 -12.04 -11.98 -8.39
C SER A 410 -13.03 -12.00 -7.24
N ILE A 411 -14.32 -11.76 -7.50
CA ILE A 411 -15.36 -11.84 -6.46
C ILE A 411 -15.47 -13.25 -5.87
N VAL A 412 -15.40 -14.30 -6.72
CA VAL A 412 -15.38 -15.69 -6.25
C VAL A 412 -14.17 -15.96 -5.34
N SER A 413 -13.00 -15.47 -5.74
CA SER A 413 -11.78 -15.64 -4.94
C SER A 413 -11.90 -14.95 -3.57
N ARG A 414 -12.52 -13.79 -3.51
CA ARG A 414 -12.78 -13.05 -2.26
C ARG A 414 -13.74 -13.81 -1.33
N TYR A 415 -14.85 -14.31 -1.86
CA TYR A 415 -15.81 -15.13 -1.07
C TYR A 415 -15.24 -16.48 -0.65
N LYS A 416 -14.27 -17.01 -1.38
CA LYS A 416 -13.61 -18.27 -1.04
C LYS A 416 -12.41 -18.13 -0.10
N LEU A 417 -12.02 -16.90 0.25
CA LEU A 417 -10.90 -16.65 1.15
C LEU A 417 -11.06 -17.35 2.52
N PRO A 418 -12.22 -17.25 3.23
CA PRO A 418 -12.43 -18.02 4.46
C PRO A 418 -12.24 -19.52 4.26
N GLN A 419 -12.82 -20.10 3.21
CA GLN A 419 -12.66 -21.53 2.91
C GLN A 419 -11.19 -21.91 2.64
N MET A 420 -10.42 -21.04 1.98
CA MET A 420 -8.97 -21.27 1.78
C MET A 420 -8.22 -21.26 3.11
N LEU A 421 -8.54 -20.34 4.01
CA LEU A 421 -7.92 -20.26 5.33
C LEU A 421 -8.26 -21.47 6.19
N LEU A 422 -9.53 -21.87 6.25
CA LEU A 422 -9.99 -23.02 7.05
C LEU A 422 -9.41 -24.35 6.55
N THR A 423 -9.34 -24.55 5.24
CA THR A 423 -8.86 -25.81 4.66
C THR A 423 -7.34 -25.85 4.46
N GLY A 424 -6.69 -24.72 4.39
CA GLY A 424 -5.29 -24.61 4.00
C GLY A 424 -5.04 -24.97 2.54
N LYS A 425 -6.07 -24.95 1.70
CA LYS A 425 -6.04 -25.42 0.31
C LYS A 425 -6.56 -24.37 -0.66
N ARG A 426 -6.04 -24.41 -1.87
CA ARG A 426 -6.56 -23.64 -2.98
C ARG A 426 -7.95 -24.12 -3.37
N VAL A 427 -8.93 -23.23 -3.40
CA VAL A 427 -10.32 -23.54 -3.77
C VAL A 427 -10.74 -22.96 -5.12
N VAL A 428 -9.89 -22.14 -5.74
CA VAL A 428 -10.13 -21.46 -7.02
C VAL A 428 -8.94 -21.67 -7.95
N GLY A 429 -9.19 -21.78 -9.26
CA GLY A 429 -8.18 -21.85 -10.31
C GLY A 429 -7.79 -23.27 -10.73
N SER A 430 -6.70 -23.41 -11.50
CA SER A 430 -6.34 -24.63 -12.25
C SER A 430 -5.80 -25.81 -11.43
N SER A 431 -5.48 -25.59 -10.15
CA SER A 431 -4.96 -26.67 -9.28
C SER A 431 -5.69 -26.67 -7.94
N PRO A 432 -6.98 -27.04 -7.93
CA PRO A 432 -7.77 -27.11 -6.71
C PRO A 432 -7.17 -28.16 -5.75
N ASN A 433 -7.34 -27.93 -4.44
CA ASN A 433 -6.82 -28.75 -3.35
C ASN A 433 -5.30 -28.75 -3.15
N SER A 434 -4.51 -27.98 -3.92
CA SER A 434 -3.10 -27.77 -3.58
C SER A 434 -2.98 -26.96 -2.29
N SER A 435 -1.97 -27.26 -1.46
CA SER A 435 -1.69 -26.50 -0.24
C SER A 435 -1.35 -25.06 -0.56
N ILE A 436 -1.83 -24.12 0.28
CA ILE A 436 -1.44 -22.70 0.21
C ILE A 436 -0.40 -22.32 1.26
N GLY A 437 0.02 -23.26 2.11
CA GLY A 437 0.97 -23.00 3.19
C GLY A 437 0.43 -22.15 4.34
N ILE A 438 -0.87 -21.86 4.33
CA ILE A 438 -1.56 -21.00 5.31
C ILE A 438 -2.82 -21.75 5.75
N LYS A 439 -3.01 -21.93 7.05
CA LYS A 439 -4.20 -22.60 7.59
C LYS A 439 -4.61 -22.01 8.91
N LEU A 440 -5.90 -21.77 9.07
CA LEU A 440 -6.54 -21.40 10.32
C LEU A 440 -7.03 -22.65 11.05
N ASP A 441 -6.62 -22.81 12.29
CA ASP A 441 -7.28 -23.73 13.23
C ASP A 441 -8.24 -22.92 14.10
N ILE A 442 -9.52 -22.90 13.70
CA ILE A 442 -10.52 -21.98 14.26
C ILE A 442 -10.81 -22.25 15.73
N VAL A 443 -10.85 -23.51 16.17
CA VAL A 443 -11.24 -23.87 17.54
C VAL A 443 -10.18 -23.41 18.56
N PRO A 444 -8.88 -23.76 18.42
CA PRO A 444 -7.84 -23.20 19.27
C PRO A 444 -7.72 -21.67 19.18
N TRP A 445 -7.98 -21.09 17.99
CA TRP A 445 -7.97 -19.64 17.85
C TRP A 445 -9.08 -18.99 18.68
N VAL A 446 -10.32 -19.44 18.62
CA VAL A 446 -11.43 -18.93 19.46
C VAL A 446 -11.08 -19.05 20.94
N ARG A 447 -10.52 -20.21 21.35
CA ARG A 447 -10.13 -20.45 22.75
C ARG A 447 -9.06 -19.49 23.26
N ASN A 448 -8.06 -19.15 22.42
CA ASN A 448 -6.83 -18.50 22.87
C ASN A 448 -6.73 -17.01 22.48
N SER A 449 -7.46 -16.56 21.46
CA SER A 449 -7.37 -15.18 20.93
C SER A 449 -8.00 -14.13 21.84
N GLY A 450 -8.84 -14.56 22.79
CA GLY A 450 -9.65 -13.66 23.60
C GLY A 450 -10.67 -12.88 22.76
N ILE A 451 -11.12 -13.43 21.62
CA ILE A 451 -12.11 -12.80 20.73
C ILE A 451 -13.42 -12.48 21.46
N THR A 452 -13.77 -13.29 22.41
CA THR A 452 -14.85 -13.08 23.37
C THR A 452 -14.38 -13.40 24.78
N LEU A 453 -15.09 -12.91 25.80
CA LEU A 453 -14.77 -13.18 27.21
C LEU A 453 -15.16 -14.60 27.61
N ASP A 454 -16.29 -15.07 27.11
CA ASP A 454 -16.79 -16.42 27.39
C ASP A 454 -17.20 -17.12 26.08
N PRO A 455 -16.32 -17.91 25.47
CA PRO A 455 -16.65 -18.67 24.28
C PRO A 455 -17.74 -19.74 24.48
N SER A 456 -18.09 -20.11 25.73
CA SER A 456 -19.19 -21.04 26.02
C SER A 456 -20.56 -20.39 25.88
N ASN A 457 -20.64 -19.06 25.89
CA ASN A 457 -21.84 -18.31 25.61
C ASN A 457 -21.97 -18.05 24.09
N PRO A 458 -22.86 -18.75 23.40
CA PRO A 458 -22.96 -18.65 21.95
C PRO A 458 -23.43 -17.28 21.45
N TYR A 459 -24.26 -16.58 22.22
CA TYR A 459 -24.72 -15.24 21.86
C TYR A 459 -23.57 -14.21 21.87
N GLU A 460 -22.79 -14.18 22.94
CA GLU A 460 -21.62 -13.30 23.10
C GLU A 460 -20.57 -13.62 22.01
N LEU A 461 -20.30 -14.90 21.78
CA LEU A 461 -19.32 -15.31 20.76
C LEU A 461 -19.70 -14.83 19.36
N VAL A 462 -20.96 -15.05 18.95
CA VAL A 462 -21.44 -14.64 17.62
C VAL A 462 -21.45 -13.12 17.52
N LYS A 463 -21.92 -12.43 18.56
CA LYS A 463 -21.95 -10.97 18.60
C LYS A 463 -20.54 -10.37 18.46
N ASP A 464 -19.59 -10.80 19.27
CA ASP A 464 -18.23 -10.28 19.26
C ASP A 464 -17.52 -10.53 17.91
N LEU A 465 -17.76 -11.70 17.29
CA LEU A 465 -17.22 -11.99 15.96
C LEU A 465 -17.81 -11.07 14.90
N LEU A 466 -19.14 -10.90 14.87
CA LEU A 466 -19.79 -10.04 13.88
C LEU A 466 -19.38 -8.57 14.03
N ASP A 467 -19.36 -8.05 15.25
CA ASP A 467 -18.91 -6.67 15.55
C ASP A 467 -17.48 -6.40 15.06
N LEU A 468 -16.61 -7.41 15.15
CA LEU A 468 -15.21 -7.27 14.74
C LEU A 468 -14.96 -7.58 13.25
N MET A 469 -15.77 -8.41 12.62
CA MET A 469 -15.59 -8.78 11.21
C MET A 469 -16.34 -7.86 10.26
N LEU A 470 -17.52 -7.37 10.63
CA LEU A 470 -18.34 -6.51 9.78
C LEU A 470 -17.96 -5.02 9.96
N PRO A 471 -18.05 -4.21 8.89
CA PRO A 471 -17.72 -2.77 8.97
C PRO A 471 -18.86 -1.92 9.57
N VAL A 472 -20.07 -2.48 9.63
CA VAL A 472 -21.31 -1.81 10.06
C VAL A 472 -22.02 -2.66 11.08
N ASP A 473 -22.79 -2.00 11.93
CA ASP A 473 -23.75 -2.69 12.81
C ASP A 473 -24.83 -3.36 11.98
N ILE A 474 -25.19 -4.57 12.36
CA ILE A 474 -26.26 -5.31 11.71
C ILE A 474 -27.55 -5.24 12.51
N ASP A 475 -28.68 -5.23 11.81
CA ASP A 475 -29.99 -5.28 12.46
C ASP A 475 -30.23 -6.65 13.16
N ILE A 476 -31.19 -6.67 14.07
CA ILE A 476 -31.49 -7.86 14.88
C ILE A 476 -31.90 -9.06 14.03
N ASN A 477 -32.54 -8.87 12.88
CA ASN A 477 -32.96 -10.00 12.03
C ASN A 477 -31.75 -10.65 11.37
N ARG A 478 -30.77 -9.86 10.90
CA ARG A 478 -29.50 -10.37 10.37
C ARG A 478 -28.69 -11.05 11.46
N PHE A 479 -28.62 -10.44 12.65
CA PHE A 479 -27.95 -11.06 13.79
C PHE A 479 -28.58 -12.42 14.13
N ASN A 480 -29.91 -12.51 14.26
CA ASN A 480 -30.61 -13.77 14.55
C ASN A 480 -30.39 -14.80 13.47
N TYR A 481 -30.30 -14.41 12.19
CA TYR A 481 -29.96 -15.34 11.12
C TYR A 481 -28.57 -15.95 11.31
N PHE A 482 -27.54 -15.15 11.63
CA PHE A 482 -26.20 -15.67 11.93
C PHE A 482 -26.19 -16.53 13.19
N TYR A 483 -26.91 -16.13 14.22
CA TYR A 483 -26.92 -16.81 15.50
C TYR A 483 -27.72 -18.12 15.47
N GLU A 484 -28.99 -18.06 15.06
CA GLU A 484 -29.92 -19.21 15.14
C GLU A 484 -29.73 -20.16 13.98
N THR A 485 -29.56 -19.64 12.75
CA THR A 485 -29.52 -20.45 11.54
C THR A 485 -28.10 -20.89 11.17
N ILE A 486 -27.15 -19.98 11.14
CA ILE A 486 -25.78 -20.28 10.68
C ILE A 486 -25.00 -20.98 11.79
N PHE A 487 -24.98 -20.39 12.99
CA PHE A 487 -24.15 -20.89 14.08
C PHE A 487 -24.81 -22.09 14.81
N LEU A 488 -26.02 -21.92 15.34
CA LEU A 488 -26.70 -22.94 16.10
C LEU A 488 -27.36 -24.02 15.24
N ASP A 489 -27.61 -23.79 13.94
CA ASP A 489 -28.31 -24.74 13.04
C ASP A 489 -29.69 -25.17 13.57
N GLY A 490 -30.38 -24.24 14.25
CA GLY A 490 -31.66 -24.47 14.90
C GLY A 490 -31.62 -25.26 16.22
N LEU A 491 -30.41 -25.58 16.72
CA LEU A 491 -30.25 -26.25 18.02
C LEU A 491 -30.39 -25.25 19.19
N PRO A 492 -30.75 -25.69 20.40
CA PRO A 492 -30.81 -24.82 21.55
C PRO A 492 -29.40 -24.31 21.95
N PRO A 493 -29.28 -23.08 22.48
CA PRO A 493 -28.00 -22.53 22.91
C PRO A 493 -27.23 -23.37 23.93
N SER A 494 -27.96 -24.12 24.76
CA SER A 494 -27.39 -25.07 25.75
C SER A 494 -26.50 -26.15 25.13
N ASP A 495 -26.78 -26.54 23.89
CA ASP A 495 -26.03 -27.59 23.20
C ASP A 495 -24.63 -27.09 22.86
N TRP A 496 -24.51 -25.87 22.35
CA TRP A 496 -23.20 -25.25 22.16
C TRP A 496 -22.41 -25.11 23.46
N THR A 497 -23.06 -24.63 24.52
CA THR A 497 -22.40 -24.49 25.83
C THR A 497 -21.88 -25.85 26.34
N TYR A 498 -22.66 -26.87 26.21
CA TYR A 498 -22.27 -28.26 26.59
C TYR A 498 -21.08 -28.74 25.74
N GLU A 499 -21.15 -28.62 24.43
CA GLU A 499 -20.09 -29.12 23.54
C GLU A 499 -18.79 -28.31 23.71
N TRP A 500 -18.89 -27.01 23.97
CA TRP A 500 -17.71 -26.20 24.28
C TRP A 500 -17.03 -26.62 25.59
N GLN A 501 -17.81 -26.88 26.64
CA GLN A 501 -17.31 -27.43 27.91
C GLN A 501 -16.69 -28.81 27.73
N ASN A 502 -17.31 -29.68 26.95
CA ASN A 502 -16.79 -31.00 26.58
C ASN A 502 -15.45 -30.89 25.84
N TYR A 503 -15.34 -29.94 24.87
CA TYR A 503 -14.06 -29.63 24.20
C TYR A 503 -13.00 -29.20 25.21
N ILE A 504 -13.32 -28.32 26.14
CA ILE A 504 -12.36 -27.86 27.17
C ILE A 504 -11.87 -29.04 28.03
N ALA A 505 -12.73 -29.96 28.37
CA ALA A 505 -12.41 -31.13 29.21
C ALA A 505 -11.62 -32.21 28.47
N THR A 506 -11.92 -32.45 27.19
CA THR A 506 -11.44 -33.62 26.43
C THR A 506 -10.49 -33.28 25.29
N ASN A 507 -10.39 -32.01 24.91
CA ASN A 507 -9.72 -31.49 23.71
C ASN A 507 -10.29 -32.06 22.38
N ASN A 508 -11.51 -32.62 22.42
CA ASN A 508 -12.22 -33.09 21.21
C ASN A 508 -12.95 -31.95 20.52
N GLN A 509 -12.50 -31.59 19.32
CA GLN A 509 -13.00 -30.44 18.56
C GLN A 509 -14.21 -30.77 17.65
N THR A 510 -14.64 -32.01 17.56
CA THR A 510 -15.56 -32.51 16.52
C THR A 510 -16.84 -31.68 16.43
N GLU A 511 -17.52 -31.47 17.55
CA GLU A 511 -18.83 -30.83 17.58
C GLU A 511 -18.75 -29.29 17.55
N VAL A 512 -17.69 -28.70 18.10
CA VAL A 512 -17.52 -27.23 18.13
C VAL A 512 -16.91 -26.65 16.85
N LYS A 513 -16.28 -27.47 16.02
CA LYS A 513 -15.57 -27.01 14.82
C LYS A 513 -16.53 -26.56 13.72
N ILE A 514 -17.53 -27.35 13.41
CA ILE A 514 -18.47 -27.11 12.29
C ILE A 514 -19.23 -25.78 12.48
N PRO A 515 -19.85 -25.47 13.64
CA PRO A 515 -20.51 -24.20 13.89
C PRO A 515 -19.57 -22.99 13.69
N LEU A 516 -18.33 -23.08 14.17
CA LEU A 516 -17.33 -22.01 13.99
C LEU A 516 -16.92 -21.84 12.51
N GLU A 517 -16.72 -22.94 11.78
CA GLU A 517 -16.37 -22.87 10.35
C GLU A 517 -17.50 -22.29 9.49
N ARG A 518 -18.78 -22.48 9.88
CA ARG A 518 -19.94 -21.87 9.20
C ARG A 518 -20.01 -20.36 9.42
N LEU A 519 -19.58 -19.88 10.58
CA LEU A 519 -19.69 -18.47 10.96
C LEU A 519 -18.61 -17.59 10.30
N ILE A 520 -17.47 -18.16 9.89
CA ILE A 520 -16.37 -17.48 9.22
C ILE A 520 -16.54 -17.51 7.69
#